data_c90893b48c40c20223c28491b1b6cd1b
#
_entry.id   c90893b48c40c20223c28491b1b6cd1b
#
_cell.length_a   1.000
_cell.length_b   1.000
_cell.length_c   1.000
_cell.angle_alpha   90.00
_cell.angle_beta   90.00
_cell.angle_gamma   90.00
#
_symmetry.space_group_name_H-M   'P 1'
#
loop_
_entity.id
_entity.type
_entity.pdbx_description
1 polymer ?
#
loop_
_entity_poly.entity_id
_entity_poly.type
_entity_poly.pdbx_seq_one_letter_code
_entity_poly.pdbx_strand_id
1 'polypeptide(L)'
;VMEYPSYNVNTPQWREITVGSHLPMELGKLAEIARNLWWTWNDDAKSMYCDLDPELWEETEQNPILFLERMNYEKLVTLAHDEFFIRKMNTVYTAFKEYINVVPDHKRPSVAYFSMEYGLDKVLKIYSGGLGILAGDYLKEASDSNVDLCAVGLLYRYGYFDQSLSMDGQQIANYEAQNFGQLPIEKVMQPDGKQLVIHIPYADSFIVHANVWRVNVGRIPLYLLDTDNELNSEFDRPITHHLYGGDWENRLKQEILLGIGGMMTLKALGIEKDVYHCNEGHAALINIQRLCDYIAGGLDFGQAMELVRASSLYTVHTPVPAGHDYFDEGLFNKYMKGYPDKLGITWNNLMDLGRHNPGDKGERFCMSVFACKTSQEVNGVSLLHKTVSQEMFAPIWKGYFPEENHVGYVTNGVHFPTWCATEWEKLFKDNFDESFIHDQSNQKIWEAVYDIPDEEIWNTRLKLKTKLIDYIKRKCSKDWLRSQIDPSLSLIHISEPTRPRLIS
;
A
#
# COMPACT_ATOMS: atom_id res chain seq x y z
N VAL A 1 -5.96 -6.29 59.08
CA VAL A 1 -6.83 -6.83 58.06
C VAL A 1 -5.99 -6.89 56.80
N MET A 2 -5.56 -8.09 56.40
CA MET A 2 -4.88 -8.28 55.11
C MET A 2 -5.94 -8.26 54.00
N GLU A 3 -5.90 -7.25 53.13
CA GLU A 3 -6.67 -7.26 51.88
C GLU A 3 -6.04 -8.26 50.92
N TYR A 4 -6.78 -9.33 50.64
CA TYR A 4 -6.45 -10.24 49.58
C TYR A 4 -6.80 -9.55 48.26
N PRO A 5 -5.88 -9.51 47.26
CA PRO A 5 -6.25 -8.98 45.94
C PRO A 5 -7.36 -9.88 45.37
N SER A 6 -8.50 -9.30 45.06
CA SER A 6 -9.60 -9.99 44.41
C SER A 6 -9.17 -10.23 42.96
N TYR A 7 -8.61 -11.41 42.68
CA TYR A 7 -8.45 -11.87 41.33
C TYR A 7 -9.83 -12.17 40.74
N ASN A 8 -10.23 -11.39 39.77
CA ASN A 8 -11.46 -11.63 39.05
C ASN A 8 -11.26 -12.88 38.15
N VAL A 9 -11.57 -14.04 38.72
CA VAL A 9 -11.32 -15.38 38.11
C VAL A 9 -12.17 -15.61 36.86
N ASN A 10 -13.09 -14.70 36.52
CA ASN A 10 -14.06 -14.82 35.42
C ASN A 10 -13.73 -13.96 34.19
N THR A 11 -12.63 -13.22 34.19
CA THR A 11 -12.16 -12.57 32.96
C THR A 11 -11.31 -13.55 32.17
N PRO A 12 -11.75 -14.04 31.00
CA PRO A 12 -10.93 -14.91 30.17
C PRO A 12 -9.68 -14.15 29.75
N GLN A 13 -8.52 -14.67 30.15
CA GLN A 13 -7.24 -14.19 29.61
C GLN A 13 -6.98 -14.95 28.31
N TRP A 14 -7.15 -14.27 27.20
CA TRP A 14 -6.80 -14.79 25.90
C TRP A 14 -5.27 -14.78 25.77
N ARG A 15 -4.70 -15.96 25.56
CA ARG A 15 -3.29 -16.10 25.15
C ARG A 15 -3.30 -16.56 23.69
N GLU A 16 -2.65 -15.82 22.85
CA GLU A 16 -2.38 -16.27 21.48
C GLU A 16 -1.39 -17.42 21.55
N ILE A 17 -1.84 -18.61 21.21
CA ILE A 17 -0.96 -19.78 21.06
C ILE A 17 -0.81 -19.99 19.55
N THR A 18 0.32 -19.60 19.03
CA THR A 18 0.65 -19.90 17.64
C THR A 18 1.26 -21.30 17.58
N VAL A 19 0.49 -22.26 17.08
CA VAL A 19 1.01 -23.59 16.74
C VAL A 19 1.45 -23.53 15.28
N GLY A 20 2.73 -23.24 15.06
CA GLY A 20 3.34 -23.31 13.72
C GLY A 20 3.73 -24.74 13.38
N SER A 21 3.43 -25.20 12.16
CA SER A 21 4.09 -26.39 11.60
C SER A 21 5.57 -26.05 11.38
N HIS A 22 6.46 -26.86 11.93
CA HIS A 22 7.88 -26.69 11.65
C HIS A 22 8.18 -27.20 10.25
N LEU A 23 8.52 -26.29 9.33
CA LEU A 23 9.10 -26.71 8.05
C LEU A 23 10.40 -27.48 8.29
N PRO A 24 10.65 -28.60 7.58
CA PRO A 24 11.97 -29.22 7.52
C PRO A 24 13.03 -28.15 7.20
N MET A 25 14.21 -28.27 7.82
CA MET A 25 15.29 -27.28 7.69
C MET A 25 15.68 -27.04 6.22
N GLU A 26 15.64 -28.09 5.42
CA GLU A 26 15.92 -28.09 3.98
C GLU A 26 14.97 -27.17 3.20
N LEU A 27 13.73 -27.00 3.67
CA LEU A 27 12.69 -26.17 3.05
C LEU A 27 12.59 -24.74 3.65
N GLY A 28 13.45 -24.37 4.59
CA GLY A 28 13.41 -23.05 5.24
C GLY A 28 13.50 -21.87 4.28
N LYS A 29 14.10 -22.06 3.10
CA LYS A 29 14.18 -21.07 2.02
C LYS A 29 12.81 -20.66 1.47
N LEU A 30 11.84 -21.58 1.47
CA LEU A 30 10.45 -21.27 1.05
C LEU A 30 9.83 -20.22 1.96
N ALA A 31 10.01 -20.35 3.28
CA ALA A 31 9.46 -19.40 4.24
C ALA A 31 10.10 -18.01 4.12
N GLU A 32 11.39 -17.95 3.79
CA GLU A 32 12.07 -16.67 3.56
C GLU A 32 11.55 -15.97 2.30
N ILE A 33 11.40 -16.69 1.19
CA ILE A 33 10.82 -16.15 -0.05
C ILE A 33 9.38 -15.70 0.20
N ALA A 34 8.55 -16.50 0.90
CA ALA A 34 7.16 -16.20 1.19
C ALA A 34 6.94 -14.87 1.93
N ARG A 35 7.93 -14.43 2.72
CA ARG A 35 7.88 -13.18 3.49
C ARG A 35 8.30 -11.93 2.71
N ASN A 36 8.79 -12.08 1.49
CA ASN A 36 9.15 -10.97 0.62
C ASN A 36 8.24 -10.95 -0.61
N LEU A 37 7.53 -9.87 -0.85
CA LEU A 37 6.58 -9.77 -1.96
C LEU A 37 7.21 -9.87 -3.36
N TRP A 38 8.53 -9.98 -3.48
CA TRP A 38 9.21 -10.26 -4.75
C TRP A 38 8.61 -11.47 -5.49
N TRP A 39 8.18 -12.50 -4.77
CA TRP A 39 7.53 -13.67 -5.36
C TRP A 39 6.26 -13.32 -6.16
N THR A 40 5.58 -12.20 -5.85
CA THR A 40 4.31 -11.83 -6.51
C THR A 40 4.50 -11.42 -7.97
N TRP A 41 5.70 -11.03 -8.38
CA TRP A 41 6.03 -10.68 -9.76
C TRP A 41 7.19 -11.50 -10.34
N ASN A 42 7.55 -12.59 -9.67
CA ASN A 42 8.50 -13.56 -10.18
C ASN A 42 7.79 -14.89 -10.45
N ASP A 43 7.65 -15.24 -11.73
CA ASP A 43 6.89 -16.41 -12.16
C ASP A 43 7.47 -17.74 -11.65
N ASP A 44 8.80 -17.86 -11.59
CA ASP A 44 9.46 -19.07 -11.07
C ASP A 44 9.19 -19.25 -9.58
N ALA A 45 9.22 -18.16 -8.80
CA ALA A 45 8.88 -18.20 -7.38
C ALA A 45 7.40 -18.53 -7.15
N LYS A 46 6.50 -17.92 -7.95
CA LYS A 46 5.06 -18.20 -7.87
C LYS A 46 4.72 -19.64 -8.25
N SER A 47 5.28 -20.13 -9.36
CA SER A 47 5.06 -21.50 -9.84
C SER A 47 5.58 -22.55 -8.85
N MET A 48 6.64 -22.23 -8.10
CA MET A 48 7.20 -23.13 -7.11
C MET A 48 6.18 -23.54 -6.03
N TYR A 49 5.33 -22.60 -5.56
CA TYR A 49 4.25 -22.91 -4.62
C TYR A 49 3.07 -23.60 -5.31
N CYS A 50 2.65 -23.08 -6.47
CA CYS A 50 1.51 -23.61 -7.22
C CYS A 50 1.71 -25.08 -7.63
N ASP A 51 2.92 -25.45 -8.08
CA ASP A 51 3.22 -26.83 -8.55
C ASP A 51 3.24 -27.87 -7.42
N LEU A 52 3.45 -27.44 -6.17
CA LEU A 52 3.47 -28.34 -5.02
C LEU A 52 2.08 -28.90 -4.70
N ASP A 53 1.07 -28.07 -4.72
CA ASP A 53 -0.32 -28.42 -4.46
C ASP A 53 -1.26 -27.36 -5.03
N PRO A 54 -1.70 -27.48 -6.30
CA PRO A 54 -2.53 -26.47 -6.94
C PRO A 54 -3.88 -26.26 -6.23
N GLU A 55 -4.46 -27.30 -5.64
CA GLU A 55 -5.76 -27.20 -4.94
C GLU A 55 -5.59 -26.42 -3.64
N LEU A 56 -4.62 -26.79 -2.82
CA LEU A 56 -4.31 -26.07 -1.58
C LEU A 56 -3.86 -24.62 -1.85
N TRP A 57 -3.12 -24.38 -2.94
CA TRP A 57 -2.73 -23.04 -3.37
C TRP A 57 -3.95 -22.13 -3.64
N GLU A 58 -4.96 -22.66 -4.32
CA GLU A 58 -6.21 -21.95 -4.55
C GLU A 58 -7.06 -21.82 -3.27
N GLU A 59 -7.09 -22.84 -2.41
CA GLU A 59 -7.79 -22.81 -1.12
C GLU A 59 -7.24 -21.77 -0.15
N THR A 60 -5.94 -21.57 -0.18
CA THR A 60 -5.23 -20.57 0.63
C THR A 60 -5.19 -19.19 -0.03
N GLU A 61 -5.98 -18.98 -1.09
CA GLU A 61 -6.05 -17.74 -1.84
C GLU A 61 -4.69 -17.29 -2.36
N GLN A 62 -3.83 -18.27 -2.67
CA GLN A 62 -2.46 -18.05 -3.15
C GLN A 62 -1.56 -17.30 -2.13
N ASN A 63 -1.85 -17.45 -0.84
CA ASN A 63 -1.00 -16.96 0.24
C ASN A 63 0.05 -18.00 0.60
N PRO A 64 1.34 -17.78 0.29
CA PRO A 64 2.38 -18.80 0.50
C PRO A 64 2.64 -19.09 1.98
N ILE A 65 2.39 -18.16 2.88
CA ILE A 65 2.56 -18.37 4.33
C ILE A 65 1.48 -19.32 4.81
N LEU A 66 0.22 -19.02 4.52
CA LEU A 66 -0.93 -19.87 4.88
C LEU A 66 -0.85 -21.23 4.18
N PHE A 67 -0.36 -21.27 2.93
CA PHE A 67 -0.12 -22.49 2.18
C PHE A 67 0.88 -23.40 2.89
N LEU A 68 2.04 -22.90 3.31
CA LEU A 68 3.05 -23.66 4.03
C LEU A 68 2.56 -24.13 5.41
N GLU A 69 1.73 -23.33 6.10
CA GLU A 69 1.12 -23.72 7.37
C GLU A 69 0.11 -24.88 7.23
N ARG A 70 -0.64 -24.93 6.11
CA ARG A 70 -1.68 -25.94 5.87
C ARG A 70 -1.17 -27.18 5.15
N MET A 71 0.03 -27.16 4.59
CA MET A 71 0.60 -28.32 3.93
C MET A 71 0.73 -29.51 4.89
N ASN A 72 0.41 -30.72 4.37
CA ASN A 72 0.61 -31.94 5.11
C ASN A 72 2.11 -32.16 5.41
N TYR A 73 2.44 -32.43 6.68
CA TYR A 73 3.83 -32.61 7.14
C TYR A 73 4.55 -33.76 6.45
N GLU A 74 3.88 -34.89 6.19
CA GLU A 74 4.48 -36.04 5.48
C GLU A 74 4.87 -35.64 4.05
N LYS A 75 4.04 -34.81 3.39
CA LYS A 75 4.36 -34.25 2.07
C LYS A 75 5.58 -33.33 2.13
N LEU A 76 5.67 -32.49 3.16
CA LEU A 76 6.84 -31.61 3.38
C LEU A 76 8.12 -32.42 3.60
N VAL A 77 8.07 -33.48 4.39
CA VAL A 77 9.22 -34.39 4.59
C VAL A 77 9.62 -35.06 3.27
N THR A 78 8.66 -35.50 2.47
CA THR A 78 8.95 -36.10 1.16
C THR A 78 9.64 -35.09 0.24
N LEU A 79 9.15 -33.85 0.18
CA LEU A 79 9.72 -32.76 -0.62
C LEU A 79 11.14 -32.39 -0.18
N ALA A 80 11.43 -32.45 1.13
CA ALA A 80 12.75 -32.17 1.67
C ALA A 80 13.82 -33.17 1.16
N HIS A 81 13.39 -34.37 0.69
CA HIS A 81 14.26 -35.39 0.12
C HIS A 81 14.15 -35.50 -1.41
N ASP A 82 13.31 -34.67 -2.06
CA ASP A 82 13.20 -34.63 -3.52
C ASP A 82 14.30 -33.73 -4.10
N GLU A 83 15.34 -34.34 -4.66
CA GLU A 83 16.48 -33.64 -5.25
C GLU A 83 16.09 -32.70 -6.39
N PHE A 84 15.05 -33.01 -7.16
CA PHE A 84 14.60 -32.14 -8.25
C PHE A 84 13.97 -30.87 -7.70
N PHE A 85 13.07 -31.03 -6.73
CA PHE A 85 12.44 -29.89 -6.08
C PHE A 85 13.46 -29.02 -5.33
N ILE A 86 14.36 -29.63 -4.58
CA ILE A 86 15.43 -28.90 -3.85
C ILE A 86 16.32 -28.11 -4.82
N ARG A 87 16.65 -28.66 -6.00
CA ARG A 87 17.40 -27.91 -7.02
C ARG A 87 16.59 -26.72 -7.56
N LYS A 88 15.31 -26.91 -7.91
CA LYS A 88 14.42 -25.81 -8.35
C LYS A 88 14.34 -24.71 -7.29
N MET A 89 14.07 -25.06 -6.04
CA MET A 89 14.02 -24.14 -4.91
C MET A 89 15.35 -23.38 -4.73
N ASN A 90 16.47 -24.07 -4.82
CA ASN A 90 17.79 -23.43 -4.70
C ASN A 90 18.07 -22.45 -5.82
N THR A 91 17.65 -22.74 -7.05
CA THR A 91 17.78 -21.82 -8.20
C THR A 91 16.98 -20.55 -7.95
N VAL A 92 15.71 -20.68 -7.56
CA VAL A 92 14.84 -19.52 -7.25
C VAL A 92 15.40 -18.73 -6.06
N TYR A 93 15.86 -19.42 -5.02
CA TYR A 93 16.42 -18.74 -3.85
C TYR A 93 17.71 -17.99 -4.17
N THR A 94 18.58 -18.55 -5.03
CA THR A 94 19.79 -17.86 -5.48
C THR A 94 19.43 -16.57 -6.23
N ALA A 95 18.52 -16.66 -7.18
CA ALA A 95 18.03 -15.47 -7.90
C ALA A 95 17.40 -14.43 -6.94
N PHE A 96 16.63 -14.89 -5.96
CA PHE A 96 16.08 -14.01 -4.92
C PHE A 96 17.19 -13.31 -4.11
N LYS A 97 18.22 -14.04 -3.67
CA LYS A 97 19.32 -13.45 -2.89
C LYS A 97 20.18 -12.51 -3.74
N GLU A 98 20.43 -12.84 -4.97
CA GLU A 98 21.11 -11.94 -5.92
C GLU A 98 20.31 -10.66 -6.12
N TYR A 99 18.99 -10.76 -6.27
CA TYR A 99 18.10 -9.63 -6.40
C TYR A 99 18.12 -8.72 -5.17
N ILE A 100 17.91 -9.25 -3.95
CA ILE A 100 17.76 -8.41 -2.75
C ILE A 100 19.07 -7.84 -2.22
N ASN A 101 20.22 -8.42 -2.57
CA ASN A 101 21.53 -8.00 -2.08
C ASN A 101 22.18 -6.88 -2.91
N VAL A 102 21.52 -6.39 -3.95
CA VAL A 102 22.02 -5.25 -4.73
C VAL A 102 21.97 -3.99 -3.87
N VAL A 103 23.09 -3.28 -3.82
CA VAL A 103 23.17 -1.99 -3.09
C VAL A 103 22.38 -0.92 -3.84
N PRO A 104 21.60 -0.08 -3.17
CA PRO A 104 20.87 1.02 -3.80
C PRO A 104 21.78 1.96 -4.62
N ASP A 105 21.23 2.52 -5.70
CA ASP A 105 21.94 3.51 -6.52
C ASP A 105 21.89 4.88 -5.85
N HIS A 106 22.96 5.21 -5.14
CA HIS A 106 23.13 6.50 -4.44
C HIS A 106 23.39 7.69 -5.36
N LYS A 107 23.40 7.53 -6.69
CA LYS A 107 23.45 8.66 -7.64
C LYS A 107 22.12 9.39 -7.77
N ARG A 108 21.02 8.71 -7.39
CA ARG A 108 19.67 9.28 -7.35
C ARG A 108 19.36 9.78 -5.94
N PRO A 109 18.52 10.82 -5.78
CA PRO A 109 18.01 11.20 -4.48
C PRO A 109 17.28 10.02 -3.80
N SER A 110 17.49 9.89 -2.49
CA SER A 110 16.76 8.93 -1.69
C SER A 110 15.37 9.46 -1.34
N VAL A 111 14.36 8.56 -1.27
CA VAL A 111 12.95 8.94 -1.15
C VAL A 111 12.28 8.28 0.04
N ALA A 112 11.51 9.06 0.82
CA ALA A 112 10.51 8.56 1.75
C ALA A 112 9.11 8.81 1.16
N TYR A 113 8.37 7.74 0.86
CA TYR A 113 7.06 7.78 0.19
C TYR A 113 5.93 7.49 1.18
N PHE A 114 4.93 8.37 1.23
CA PHE A 114 3.82 8.27 2.19
C PHE A 114 2.49 8.14 1.45
N SER A 115 1.74 7.09 1.76
CA SER A 115 0.40 6.85 1.21
C SER A 115 -0.50 6.13 2.21
N MET A 116 -1.80 6.41 2.18
CA MET A 116 -2.80 5.68 2.98
C MET A 116 -3.04 4.25 2.49
N GLU A 117 -2.72 3.96 1.23
CA GLU A 117 -3.00 2.66 0.63
C GLU A 117 -1.89 2.20 -0.32
N TYR A 118 -1.68 0.88 -0.37
CA TYR A 118 -0.72 0.22 -1.24
C TYR A 118 -1.33 -1.05 -1.82
N GLY A 119 -1.60 -1.06 -3.11
CA GLY A 119 -2.09 -2.21 -3.87
C GLY A 119 -0.95 -3.10 -4.33
N LEU A 120 -0.42 -3.94 -3.44
CA LEU A 120 0.74 -4.79 -3.69
C LEU A 120 0.35 -6.17 -4.19
N ASP A 121 -0.47 -6.86 -3.43
CA ASP A 121 -1.01 -8.17 -3.75
C ASP A 121 -2.30 -8.41 -2.94
N LYS A 122 -3.14 -9.34 -3.40
CA LYS A 122 -4.41 -9.69 -2.74
C LYS A 122 -4.24 -10.27 -1.34
N VAL A 123 -3.07 -10.82 -1.02
CA VAL A 123 -2.78 -11.38 0.31
C VAL A 123 -2.66 -10.30 1.38
N LEU A 124 -2.46 -9.03 1.00
CA LEU A 124 -2.33 -7.90 1.90
C LEU A 124 -3.37 -6.82 1.55
N LYS A 125 -4.50 -6.84 2.25
CA LYS A 125 -5.66 -6.00 1.97
C LYS A 125 -5.51 -4.59 2.56
N ILE A 126 -4.61 -3.79 2.00
CA ILE A 126 -4.33 -2.42 2.44
C ILE A 126 -4.55 -1.38 1.33
N TYR A 127 -5.44 -1.64 0.40
CA TYR A 127 -5.83 -0.71 -0.68
C TYR A 127 -7.28 -0.91 -1.09
N SER A 128 -7.85 0.06 -1.78
CA SER A 128 -9.22 0.00 -2.33
C SER A 128 -9.30 0.30 -3.82
N GLY A 129 -8.48 1.18 -4.34
CA GLY A 129 -8.61 1.69 -5.71
C GLY A 129 -7.30 1.99 -6.42
N GLY A 130 -7.41 2.78 -7.50
CA GLY A 130 -6.31 3.08 -8.41
C GLY A 130 -5.12 3.80 -7.77
N LEU A 131 -5.39 4.64 -6.76
CA LEU A 131 -4.33 5.33 -6.01
C LEU A 131 -3.41 4.31 -5.30
N GLY A 132 -4.01 3.29 -4.68
CA GLY A 132 -3.26 2.21 -4.03
C GLY A 132 -2.52 1.32 -5.02
N ILE A 133 -3.13 1.02 -6.17
CA ILE A 133 -2.45 0.26 -7.24
C ILE A 133 -1.22 1.01 -7.75
N LEU A 134 -1.34 2.32 -7.99
CA LEU A 134 -0.18 3.13 -8.38
C LEU A 134 0.92 3.10 -7.31
N ALA A 135 0.56 3.28 -6.03
CA ALA A 135 1.52 3.23 -4.94
C ALA A 135 2.23 1.87 -4.85
N GLY A 136 1.49 0.77 -5.02
CA GLY A 136 2.05 -0.58 -5.04
C GLY A 136 2.99 -0.81 -6.22
N ASP A 137 2.58 -0.43 -7.43
CA ASP A 137 3.39 -0.54 -8.63
C ASP A 137 4.66 0.33 -8.54
N TYR A 138 4.53 1.53 -7.95
CA TYR A 138 5.67 2.41 -7.72
C TYR A 138 6.73 1.78 -6.81
N LEU A 139 6.32 1.12 -5.71
CA LEU A 139 7.26 0.42 -4.83
C LEU A 139 7.94 -0.76 -5.53
N LYS A 140 7.21 -1.54 -6.33
CA LYS A 140 7.75 -2.67 -7.09
C LYS A 140 8.75 -2.19 -8.13
N GLU A 141 8.39 -1.16 -8.91
CA GLU A 141 9.28 -0.57 -9.91
C GLU A 141 10.51 0.08 -9.26
N ALA A 142 10.36 0.79 -8.14
CA ALA A 142 11.48 1.34 -7.39
C ALA A 142 12.43 0.23 -6.90
N SER A 143 11.87 -0.95 -6.54
CA SER A 143 12.66 -2.12 -6.20
C SER A 143 13.44 -2.65 -7.41
N ASP A 144 12.79 -2.84 -8.56
CA ASP A 144 13.43 -3.35 -9.77
C ASP A 144 14.47 -2.38 -10.32
N SER A 145 14.17 -1.09 -10.27
CA SER A 145 15.08 0.01 -10.66
C SER A 145 16.15 0.35 -9.62
N ASN A 146 16.24 -0.38 -8.51
CA ASN A 146 17.23 -0.21 -7.45
C ASN A 146 17.31 1.21 -6.88
N VAL A 147 16.14 1.85 -6.65
CA VAL A 147 16.04 3.18 -6.04
C VAL A 147 16.19 3.07 -4.52
N ASP A 148 16.93 3.99 -3.90
CA ASP A 148 16.99 4.12 -2.44
C ASP A 148 15.67 4.74 -1.91
N LEU A 149 14.67 3.89 -1.69
CA LEU A 149 13.34 4.29 -1.26
C LEU A 149 12.91 3.52 -0.01
N CYS A 150 12.20 4.18 0.89
CA CYS A 150 11.37 3.54 1.90
C CYS A 150 9.95 4.11 1.83
N ALA A 151 8.98 3.35 2.30
CA ALA A 151 7.59 3.78 2.30
C ALA A 151 6.95 3.68 3.68
N VAL A 152 5.92 4.48 3.91
CA VAL A 152 5.14 4.50 5.17
C VAL A 152 3.65 4.48 4.83
N GLY A 153 2.90 3.67 5.57
CA GLY A 153 1.45 3.53 5.43
C GLY A 153 0.77 3.08 6.71
N LEU A 154 -0.48 2.67 6.59
CA LEU A 154 -1.30 2.16 7.69
C LEU A 154 -1.61 0.69 7.49
N LEU A 155 -1.62 -0.10 8.57
CA LEU A 155 -2.02 -1.50 8.57
C LEU A 155 -3.48 -1.61 9.02
N TYR A 156 -4.36 -1.95 8.09
CA TYR A 156 -5.79 -2.04 8.38
C TYR A 156 -6.19 -3.41 8.87
N ARG A 157 -6.94 -3.46 9.98
CA ARG A 157 -7.41 -4.72 10.58
C ARG A 157 -8.38 -5.47 9.67
N TYR A 158 -9.30 -4.75 9.03
CA TYR A 158 -10.33 -5.32 8.16
C TYR A 158 -10.08 -5.07 6.67
N GLY A 159 -9.14 -4.17 6.35
CA GLY A 159 -8.85 -3.80 4.96
C GLY A 159 -10.05 -3.17 4.25
N TYR A 160 -10.15 -3.46 2.93
CA TYR A 160 -11.31 -3.13 2.13
C TYR A 160 -12.23 -4.35 2.01
N PHE A 161 -13.52 -4.15 1.77
CA PHE A 161 -14.49 -5.23 1.79
C PHE A 161 -14.41 -6.14 0.55
N ASP A 162 -14.76 -7.41 0.75
CA ASP A 162 -15.06 -8.34 -0.32
C ASP A 162 -16.54 -8.32 -0.63
N GLN A 163 -16.90 -8.38 -1.92
CA GLN A 163 -18.29 -8.34 -2.35
C GLN A 163 -18.83 -9.76 -2.53
N SER A 164 -20.03 -9.99 -2.00
CA SER A 164 -20.86 -11.13 -2.33
C SER A 164 -22.26 -10.68 -2.72
N LEU A 165 -23.04 -11.60 -3.31
CA LEU A 165 -24.43 -11.35 -3.63
C LEU A 165 -25.31 -12.16 -2.67
N SER A 166 -26.38 -11.53 -2.20
CA SER A 166 -27.47 -12.22 -1.49
C SER A 166 -28.31 -13.04 -2.46
N MET A 167 -29.21 -13.88 -1.92
CA MET A 167 -30.10 -14.73 -2.74
C MET A 167 -31.00 -13.92 -3.67
N ASP A 168 -31.36 -12.69 -3.30
CA ASP A 168 -32.16 -11.75 -4.09
C ASP A 168 -31.32 -10.81 -4.97
N GLY A 169 -30.01 -11.08 -5.08
CA GLY A 169 -29.09 -10.32 -5.95
C GLY A 169 -28.60 -8.99 -5.37
N GLN A 170 -28.83 -8.73 -4.09
CA GLN A 170 -28.29 -7.52 -3.44
C GLN A 170 -26.81 -7.69 -3.12
N GLN A 171 -26.05 -6.61 -3.24
CA GLN A 171 -24.66 -6.59 -2.86
C GLN A 171 -24.51 -6.65 -1.33
N ILE A 172 -23.65 -7.55 -0.87
CA ILE A 172 -23.23 -7.65 0.53
C ILE A 172 -21.75 -7.28 0.59
N ALA A 173 -21.40 -6.35 1.49
CA ALA A 173 -20.02 -6.00 1.80
C ALA A 173 -19.55 -6.84 3.00
N ASN A 174 -18.54 -7.68 2.79
CA ASN A 174 -17.98 -8.55 3.82
C ASN A 174 -16.63 -7.97 4.28
N TYR A 175 -16.51 -7.70 5.57
CA TYR A 175 -15.26 -7.24 6.20
C TYR A 175 -14.70 -8.37 7.06
N GLU A 176 -13.63 -8.99 6.60
CA GLU A 176 -12.94 -10.03 7.36
C GLU A 176 -11.70 -9.47 8.02
N ALA A 177 -11.51 -9.80 9.30
CA ALA A 177 -10.31 -9.38 10.03
C ALA A 177 -9.07 -10.10 9.46
N GLN A 178 -8.06 -9.34 9.07
CA GLN A 178 -6.79 -9.90 8.64
C GLN A 178 -6.06 -10.54 9.83
N ASN A 179 -5.59 -11.76 9.66
CA ASN A 179 -4.69 -12.40 10.62
C ASN A 179 -3.24 -11.99 10.30
N PHE A 180 -2.72 -11.04 11.04
CA PHE A 180 -1.37 -10.49 10.81
C PHE A 180 -0.25 -11.54 10.89
N GLY A 181 -0.45 -12.63 11.63
CA GLY A 181 0.50 -13.73 11.69
C GLY A 181 0.63 -14.53 10.39
N GLN A 182 -0.39 -14.46 9.54
CA GLN A 182 -0.46 -15.14 8.24
C GLN A 182 -0.22 -14.23 7.03
N LEU A 183 0.21 -13.00 7.26
CA LEU A 183 0.54 -12.03 6.22
C LEU A 183 2.07 -11.95 6.02
N PRO A 184 2.53 -11.51 4.83
CA PRO A 184 3.95 -11.29 4.55
C PRO A 184 4.46 -10.00 5.21
N ILE A 185 4.24 -9.87 6.51
CA ILE A 185 4.65 -8.72 7.33
C ILE A 185 5.46 -9.20 8.53
N GLU A 186 6.31 -8.34 9.04
CA GLU A 186 7.18 -8.61 10.18
C GLU A 186 7.05 -7.49 11.22
N LYS A 187 7.09 -7.87 12.50
CA LYS A 187 7.20 -6.88 13.58
C LYS A 187 8.55 -6.19 13.51
N VAL A 188 8.58 -4.86 13.53
CA VAL A 188 9.84 -4.14 13.68
C VAL A 188 10.25 -4.22 15.15
N MET A 189 11.41 -4.84 15.41
CA MET A 189 11.89 -5.09 16.75
C MET A 189 12.92 -4.06 17.18
N GLN A 190 12.87 -3.65 18.44
CA GLN A 190 13.89 -2.83 19.10
C GLN A 190 15.05 -3.72 19.61
N PRO A 191 16.20 -3.13 19.93
CA PRO A 191 17.34 -3.90 20.47
C PRO A 191 17.03 -4.65 21.77
N ASP A 192 16.03 -4.22 22.54
CA ASP A 192 15.57 -4.89 23.78
C ASP A 192 14.66 -6.10 23.51
N GLY A 193 14.41 -6.46 22.27
CA GLY A 193 13.58 -7.58 21.84
C GLY A 193 12.07 -7.31 21.88
N LYS A 194 11.64 -6.08 22.13
CA LYS A 194 10.23 -5.69 22.04
C LYS A 194 9.90 -5.09 20.67
N GLN A 195 8.64 -5.19 20.29
CA GLN A 195 8.17 -4.51 19.08
C GLN A 195 8.29 -3.00 19.22
N LEU A 196 8.73 -2.32 18.16
CA LEU A 196 8.76 -0.87 18.11
C LEU A 196 7.34 -0.31 18.17
N VAL A 197 7.11 0.56 19.15
CA VAL A 197 5.85 1.30 19.33
C VAL A 197 6.14 2.79 19.25
N ILE A 198 5.39 3.50 18.44
CA ILE A 198 5.46 4.97 18.34
C ILE A 198 4.38 5.59 19.19
N HIS A 199 4.75 6.61 19.96
CA HIS A 199 3.87 7.33 20.88
C HIS A 199 3.54 8.70 20.29
N ILE A 200 2.36 8.83 19.69
CA ILE A 200 1.96 9.99 18.88
C ILE A 200 1.06 10.91 19.71
N PRO A 201 1.45 12.17 19.93
CA PRO A 201 0.61 13.13 20.64
C PRO A 201 -0.55 13.58 19.74
N TYR A 202 -1.79 13.29 20.16
CA TYR A 202 -3.02 13.71 19.48
C TYR A 202 -3.65 14.96 20.08
N ALA A 203 -3.41 15.20 21.37
CA ALA A 203 -3.80 16.41 22.10
C ALA A 203 -2.93 16.53 23.35
N ASP A 204 -3.09 17.60 24.16
CA ASP A 204 -2.20 17.95 25.27
C ASP A 204 -1.85 16.83 26.25
N SER A 205 -2.73 15.87 26.45
CA SER A 205 -2.52 14.73 27.34
C SER A 205 -2.95 13.39 26.72
N PHE A 206 -3.21 13.38 25.42
CA PHE A 206 -3.73 12.22 24.71
C PHE A 206 -2.70 11.68 23.73
N ILE A 207 -2.24 10.47 23.98
CA ILE A 207 -1.24 9.78 23.18
C ILE A 207 -1.86 8.54 22.56
N VAL A 208 -1.71 8.39 21.25
CA VAL A 208 -2.03 7.15 20.54
C VAL A 208 -0.73 6.36 20.31
N HIS A 209 -0.82 5.07 20.56
CA HIS A 209 0.28 4.13 20.44
C HIS A 209 0.15 3.32 19.15
N ALA A 210 1.15 3.35 18.28
CA ALA A 210 1.15 2.59 17.04
C ALA A 210 2.27 1.56 17.04
N ASN A 211 1.92 0.29 16.87
CA ASN A 211 2.87 -0.76 16.54
C ASN A 211 3.42 -0.53 15.14
N VAL A 212 4.71 -0.80 14.96
CA VAL A 212 5.35 -0.71 13.65
C VAL A 212 5.56 -2.11 13.08
N TRP A 213 5.04 -2.30 11.86
CA TRP A 213 5.22 -3.49 11.05
C TRP A 213 6.02 -3.16 9.81
N ARG A 214 6.67 -4.15 9.22
CA ARG A 214 7.42 -4.03 7.98
C ARG A 214 6.94 -5.03 6.94
N VAL A 215 6.75 -4.56 5.72
CA VAL A 215 6.57 -5.36 4.51
C VAL A 215 7.82 -5.23 3.65
N ASN A 216 8.35 -6.33 3.16
CA ASN A 216 9.46 -6.33 2.23
C ASN A 216 8.91 -6.41 0.79
N VAL A 217 8.91 -5.27 0.09
CA VAL A 217 8.50 -5.18 -1.33
C VAL A 217 9.77 -5.29 -2.18
N GLY A 218 10.24 -6.52 -2.39
CA GLY A 218 11.59 -6.74 -2.93
C GLY A 218 12.65 -6.11 -2.02
N ARG A 219 13.35 -5.09 -2.53
CA ARG A 219 14.36 -4.29 -1.79
C ARG A 219 13.76 -3.17 -0.96
N ILE A 220 12.52 -2.77 -1.23
CA ILE A 220 11.89 -1.59 -0.63
C ILE A 220 11.21 -1.97 0.69
N PRO A 221 11.61 -1.39 1.83
CA PRO A 221 10.88 -1.54 3.08
C PRO A 221 9.65 -0.62 3.10
N LEU A 222 8.49 -1.20 3.37
CA LEU A 222 7.26 -0.47 3.66
C LEU A 222 6.95 -0.63 5.15
N TYR A 223 6.92 0.47 5.88
CA TYR A 223 6.57 0.50 7.30
C TYR A 223 5.09 0.83 7.46
N LEU A 224 4.38 -0.01 8.19
CA LEU A 224 2.93 0.11 8.42
C LEU A 224 2.66 0.35 9.90
N LEU A 225 1.82 1.35 10.18
CA LEU A 225 1.40 1.72 11.53
C LEU A 225 0.06 1.07 11.88
N ASP A 226 -0.02 0.50 13.08
CA ASP A 226 -1.17 -0.24 13.58
C ASP A 226 -1.52 0.22 15.01
N THR A 227 -2.73 0.76 15.18
CA THR A 227 -3.23 1.22 16.49
C THR A 227 -4.05 0.17 17.21
N ASP A 228 -4.36 -0.98 16.61
CA ASP A 228 -5.12 -2.06 17.24
C ASP A 228 -4.25 -2.87 18.22
N ASN A 229 -3.85 -2.23 19.31
CA ASN A 229 -3.02 -2.81 20.36
C ASN A 229 -3.54 -2.46 21.76
N GLU A 230 -3.05 -3.19 22.76
CA GLU A 230 -3.51 -3.10 24.16
C GLU A 230 -3.15 -1.79 24.87
N LEU A 231 -2.21 -1.01 24.34
CA LEU A 231 -1.81 0.28 24.90
C LEU A 231 -2.86 1.38 24.63
N ASN A 232 -3.72 1.16 23.65
CA ASN A 232 -4.76 2.10 23.26
C ASN A 232 -6.10 1.77 23.92
N SER A 233 -6.91 2.81 24.11
CA SER A 233 -8.32 2.67 24.54
C SER A 233 -9.15 1.98 23.45
N GLU A 234 -10.31 1.45 23.83
CA GLU A 234 -11.27 0.87 22.87
C GLU A 234 -11.75 1.86 21.80
N PHE A 235 -11.65 3.18 22.07
CA PHE A 235 -12.00 4.24 21.13
C PHE A 235 -10.88 4.58 20.13
N ASP A 236 -9.63 4.21 20.43
CA ASP A 236 -8.47 4.58 19.61
C ASP A 236 -7.91 3.41 18.83
N ARG A 237 -8.12 2.18 19.29
CA ARG A 237 -7.79 0.98 18.54
C ARG A 237 -8.40 0.97 17.13
N PRO A 238 -9.67 1.41 16.92
CA PRO A 238 -10.32 1.42 15.61
C PRO A 238 -9.76 2.43 14.59
N ILE A 239 -8.82 3.29 14.94
CA ILE A 239 -8.24 4.26 13.99
C ILE A 239 -7.72 3.54 12.74
N THR A 240 -7.08 2.37 12.89
CA THR A 240 -6.58 1.56 11.77
C THR A 240 -7.46 0.34 11.47
N HIS A 241 -8.74 0.33 11.82
CA HIS A 241 -9.61 -0.80 11.49
C HIS A 241 -9.97 -0.84 10.00
N HIS A 242 -10.41 0.27 9.42
CA HIS A 242 -10.90 0.33 8.05
C HIS A 242 -10.21 1.42 7.24
N LEU A 243 -9.85 1.09 6.01
CA LEU A 243 -9.40 2.06 5.02
C LEU A 243 -10.57 2.97 4.66
N TYR A 244 -10.37 4.29 4.80
CA TYR A 244 -11.41 5.32 4.59
C TYR A 244 -12.69 5.12 5.42
N GLY A 245 -12.59 4.36 6.51
CA GLY A 245 -13.72 4.12 7.40
C GLY A 245 -13.92 5.19 8.47
N GLY A 246 -15.13 5.23 9.03
CA GLY A 246 -15.49 6.15 10.10
C GLY A 246 -15.93 7.53 9.59
N ASP A 247 -15.92 8.49 10.51
CA ASP A 247 -16.29 9.88 10.25
C ASP A 247 -15.06 10.77 9.92
N TRP A 248 -15.29 12.05 9.75
CA TRP A 248 -14.24 13.05 9.50
C TRP A 248 -13.22 13.14 10.65
N GLU A 249 -13.62 12.82 11.87
CA GLU A 249 -12.70 12.78 13.00
C GLU A 249 -11.75 11.59 12.91
N ASN A 250 -12.26 10.41 12.57
CA ASN A 250 -11.41 9.24 12.32
C ASN A 250 -10.48 9.47 11.12
N ARG A 251 -10.97 10.15 10.08
CA ARG A 251 -10.17 10.54 8.93
C ARG A 251 -8.97 11.40 9.35
N LEU A 252 -9.21 12.46 10.13
CA LEU A 252 -8.13 13.32 10.64
C LEU A 252 -7.15 12.52 11.52
N LYS A 253 -7.65 11.62 12.37
CA LYS A 253 -6.80 10.74 13.19
C LYS A 253 -5.90 9.86 12.32
N GLN A 254 -6.40 9.29 11.24
CA GLN A 254 -5.59 8.49 10.30
C GLN A 254 -4.51 9.34 9.61
N GLU A 255 -4.83 10.57 9.24
CA GLU A 255 -3.86 11.47 8.59
C GLU A 255 -2.77 11.96 9.56
N ILE A 256 -3.12 12.20 10.83
CA ILE A 256 -2.15 12.48 11.89
C ILE A 256 -1.23 11.25 12.10
N LEU A 257 -1.81 10.06 12.15
CA LEU A 257 -1.06 8.82 12.31
C LEU A 257 -0.08 8.62 11.15
N LEU A 258 -0.56 8.75 9.90
CA LEU A 258 0.27 8.59 8.71
C LEU A 258 1.37 9.66 8.63
N GLY A 259 1.01 10.93 8.79
CA GLY A 259 1.94 12.04 8.59
C GLY A 259 2.89 12.19 9.77
N ILE A 260 2.36 12.53 10.93
CA ILE A 260 3.18 12.79 12.14
C ILE A 260 3.75 11.48 12.68
N GLY A 261 2.92 10.45 12.85
CA GLY A 261 3.36 9.14 13.31
C GLY A 261 4.36 8.48 12.36
N GLY A 262 4.15 8.63 11.05
CA GLY A 262 5.06 8.12 10.03
C GLY A 262 6.44 8.77 10.10
N MET A 263 6.53 10.10 10.24
CA MET A 263 7.81 10.80 10.42
C MET A 263 8.51 10.41 11.73
N MET A 264 7.74 10.27 12.81
CA MET A 264 8.29 9.78 14.09
C MET A 264 8.82 8.34 13.96
N THR A 265 8.19 7.52 13.12
CA THR A 265 8.65 6.16 12.82
C THR A 265 10.00 6.17 12.11
N LEU A 266 10.15 6.95 11.04
CA LEU A 266 11.43 7.07 10.32
C LEU A 266 12.54 7.58 11.25
N LYS A 267 12.24 8.57 12.08
CA LYS A 267 13.18 9.10 13.08
C LYS A 267 13.61 8.03 14.10
N ALA A 268 12.66 7.23 14.61
CA ALA A 268 12.95 6.14 15.56
C ALA A 268 13.82 5.03 14.93
N LEU A 269 13.71 4.85 13.61
CA LEU A 269 14.51 3.91 12.82
C LEU A 269 15.85 4.50 12.36
N GLY A 270 16.12 5.78 12.60
CA GLY A 270 17.32 6.48 12.11
C GLY A 270 17.34 6.63 10.58
N ILE A 271 16.18 6.69 9.95
CA ILE A 271 16.03 6.81 8.49
C ILE A 271 15.82 8.28 8.12
N GLU A 272 16.75 8.82 7.37
CA GLU A 272 16.66 10.14 6.74
C GLU A 272 16.73 10.00 5.23
N LYS A 273 15.99 10.83 4.49
CA LYS A 273 15.89 10.80 3.03
C LYS A 273 15.99 12.21 2.46
N ASP A 274 16.44 12.32 1.21
CA ASP A 274 16.59 13.58 0.50
C ASP A 274 15.24 14.18 0.11
N VAL A 275 14.27 13.32 -0.27
CA VAL A 275 12.93 13.71 -0.74
C VAL A 275 11.85 13.02 0.07
N TYR A 276 10.85 13.79 0.47
CA TYR A 276 9.65 13.31 1.16
C TYR A 276 8.46 13.48 0.23
N HIS A 277 7.91 12.37 -0.23
CA HIS A 277 6.86 12.34 -1.23
C HIS A 277 5.50 12.08 -0.60
N CYS A 278 4.62 13.07 -0.68
CA CYS A 278 3.20 12.94 -0.31
C CYS A 278 2.39 12.40 -1.49
N ASN A 279 1.91 11.19 -1.39
CA ASN A 279 0.96 10.63 -2.34
C ASN A 279 -0.46 10.98 -1.91
N GLU A 280 -1.04 12.03 -2.50
CA GLU A 280 -2.29 12.69 -2.14
C GLU A 280 -2.20 13.55 -0.84
N GLY A 281 -3.22 14.40 -0.62
CA GLY A 281 -3.29 15.34 0.51
C GLY A 281 -3.27 14.69 1.88
N HIS A 282 -3.79 13.46 1.99
CA HIS A 282 -3.86 12.73 3.26
C HIS A 282 -2.49 12.45 3.94
N ALA A 283 -1.39 12.56 3.19
CA ALA A 283 -0.05 12.42 3.73
C ALA A 283 0.60 13.75 4.17
N ALA A 284 -0.03 14.90 3.90
CA ALA A 284 0.60 16.21 4.01
C ALA A 284 1.11 16.58 5.42
N LEU A 285 0.53 16.00 6.48
CA LEU A 285 0.98 16.25 7.86
C LEU A 285 2.41 15.77 8.16
N ILE A 286 3.08 15.04 7.25
CA ILE A 286 4.51 14.81 7.36
C ILE A 286 5.27 16.14 7.47
N ASN A 287 4.81 17.17 6.74
CA ASN A 287 5.48 18.46 6.71
C ASN A 287 5.31 19.26 8.02
N ILE A 288 4.21 19.04 8.77
CA ILE A 288 4.08 19.60 10.13
C ILE A 288 5.17 19.02 11.04
N GLN A 289 5.36 17.70 11.03
CA GLN A 289 6.38 17.08 11.90
C GLN A 289 7.79 17.49 11.49
N ARG A 290 8.07 17.58 10.19
CA ARG A 290 9.37 18.03 9.67
C ARG A 290 9.65 19.48 10.06
N LEU A 291 8.66 20.38 9.95
CA LEU A 291 8.80 21.76 10.45
C LEU A 291 9.14 21.79 11.94
N CYS A 292 8.43 21.03 12.75
CA CYS A 292 8.70 20.92 14.19
C CYS A 292 10.13 20.43 14.47
N ASP A 293 10.60 19.42 13.73
CA ASP A 293 11.95 18.86 13.90
C ASP A 293 13.05 19.89 13.54
N TYR A 294 12.90 20.64 12.43
CA TYR A 294 13.85 21.69 12.05
C TYR A 294 13.85 22.86 13.03
N ILE A 295 12.69 23.27 13.51
CA ILE A 295 12.56 24.37 14.49
C ILE A 295 13.15 23.95 15.84
N ALA A 296 12.92 22.71 16.29
CA ALA A 296 13.58 22.16 17.47
C ALA A 296 15.10 22.08 17.31
N GLY A 297 15.59 21.96 16.08
CA GLY A 297 17.01 22.04 15.71
C GLY A 297 17.60 23.46 15.68
N GLY A 298 16.78 24.50 15.94
CA GLY A 298 17.22 25.90 16.09
C GLY A 298 16.93 26.81 14.90
N LEU A 299 16.17 26.36 13.89
CA LEU A 299 15.74 27.21 12.77
C LEU A 299 14.48 28.00 13.14
N ASP A 300 14.29 29.17 12.55
CA ASP A 300 13.00 29.84 12.58
C ASP A 300 12.00 29.19 11.59
N PHE A 301 10.72 29.57 11.72
CA PHE A 301 9.65 28.99 10.90
C PHE A 301 9.89 29.22 9.40
N GLY A 302 10.37 30.40 8.99
CA GLY A 302 10.64 30.71 7.59
C GLY A 302 11.74 29.84 7.01
N GLN A 303 12.85 29.69 7.72
CA GLN A 303 13.98 28.83 7.34
C GLN A 303 13.56 27.36 7.26
N ALA A 304 12.83 26.88 8.27
CA ALA A 304 12.31 25.52 8.30
C ALA A 304 11.36 25.26 7.12
N MET A 305 10.48 26.22 6.79
CA MET A 305 9.53 26.11 5.67
C MET A 305 10.27 25.96 4.33
N GLU A 306 11.32 26.75 4.09
CA GLU A 306 12.09 26.63 2.84
C GLU A 306 12.79 25.27 2.71
N LEU A 307 13.36 24.73 3.79
CA LEU A 307 13.95 23.39 3.78
C LEU A 307 12.92 22.29 3.55
N VAL A 308 11.76 22.39 4.21
CA VAL A 308 10.66 21.43 4.02
C VAL A 308 10.17 21.47 2.59
N ARG A 309 9.93 22.67 2.03
CA ARG A 309 9.48 22.83 0.64
C ARG A 309 10.48 22.26 -0.36
N ALA A 310 11.75 22.62 -0.24
CA ALA A 310 12.82 22.21 -1.15
C ALA A 310 13.01 20.68 -1.24
N SER A 311 12.56 19.94 -0.21
CA SER A 311 12.67 18.48 -0.12
C SER A 311 11.33 17.77 -0.09
N SER A 312 10.23 18.44 -0.47
CA SER A 312 8.89 17.86 -0.53
C SER A 312 8.37 17.79 -1.95
N LEU A 313 7.77 16.64 -2.30
CA LEU A 313 7.03 16.40 -3.53
C LEU A 313 5.59 16.02 -3.17
N TYR A 314 4.62 16.64 -3.84
CA TYR A 314 3.21 16.33 -3.70
C TYR A 314 2.63 15.84 -5.02
N THR A 315 2.04 14.65 -5.03
CA THR A 315 1.28 14.11 -6.17
C THR A 315 -0.20 14.15 -5.85
N VAL A 316 -0.95 14.93 -6.66
CA VAL A 316 -2.41 15.01 -6.57
C VAL A 316 -3.05 13.97 -7.48
N HIS A 317 -4.07 13.28 -6.97
CA HIS A 317 -4.86 12.29 -7.72
C HIS A 317 -6.30 12.74 -7.92
N THR A 318 -6.83 13.48 -6.97
CA THR A 318 -8.23 13.91 -6.93
C THR A 318 -8.50 15.02 -7.97
N PRO A 319 -9.42 14.79 -8.94
CA PRO A 319 -9.65 15.74 -10.03
C PRO A 319 -10.71 16.80 -9.71
N VAL A 320 -11.32 16.75 -8.53
CA VAL A 320 -12.43 17.66 -8.15
C VAL A 320 -12.25 18.19 -6.73
N PRO A 321 -12.51 19.49 -6.48
CA PRO A 321 -12.32 20.09 -5.15
C PRO A 321 -13.05 19.36 -4.02
N ALA A 322 -14.27 18.86 -4.28
CA ALA A 322 -15.09 18.19 -3.28
C ALA A 322 -14.50 16.84 -2.78
N GLY A 323 -13.55 16.27 -3.50
CA GLY A 323 -12.91 15.02 -3.12
C GLY A 323 -11.66 15.20 -2.24
N HIS A 324 -11.23 16.43 -1.96
CA HIS A 324 -10.14 16.71 -1.05
C HIS A 324 -10.59 16.66 0.42
N ASP A 325 -9.64 16.41 1.31
CA ASP A 325 -9.91 16.39 2.74
C ASP A 325 -9.92 17.81 3.31
N TYR A 326 -11.05 18.18 3.91
CA TYR A 326 -11.31 19.47 4.54
C TYR A 326 -11.73 19.29 5.98
N PHE A 327 -11.02 19.92 6.90
CA PHE A 327 -11.32 19.85 8.33
C PHE A 327 -11.80 21.20 8.86
N ASP A 328 -12.94 21.18 9.53
CA ASP A 328 -13.47 22.36 10.23
C ASP A 328 -12.48 22.81 11.31
N GLU A 329 -12.39 24.12 11.55
CA GLU A 329 -11.46 24.71 12.49
C GLU A 329 -11.61 24.11 13.90
N GLY A 330 -12.85 23.81 14.36
CA GLY A 330 -13.12 23.21 15.65
C GLY A 330 -12.54 21.80 15.77
N LEU A 331 -12.72 20.95 14.73
CA LEU A 331 -12.17 19.61 14.68
C LEU A 331 -10.64 19.65 14.58
N PHE A 332 -10.10 20.49 13.72
CA PHE A 332 -8.65 20.62 13.55
C PHE A 332 -7.97 21.11 14.83
N ASN A 333 -8.58 22.11 15.51
CA ASN A 333 -8.10 22.62 16.78
C ASN A 333 -8.06 21.56 17.90
N LYS A 334 -9.00 20.61 17.90
CA LYS A 334 -9.04 19.54 18.91
C LYS A 334 -7.72 18.75 18.95
N TYR A 335 -7.07 18.56 17.80
CA TYR A 335 -5.86 17.74 17.68
C TYR A 335 -4.59 18.56 17.44
N MET A 336 -4.70 19.74 16.82
CA MET A 336 -3.54 20.49 16.35
C MET A 336 -3.23 21.76 17.16
N LYS A 337 -3.99 22.07 18.21
CA LYS A 337 -3.85 23.32 18.99
C LYS A 337 -2.46 23.52 19.63
N GLY A 338 -1.72 22.46 19.91
CA GLY A 338 -0.39 22.53 20.48
C GLY A 338 0.75 22.76 19.44
N TYR A 339 0.43 22.73 18.15
CA TYR A 339 1.45 22.87 17.10
C TYR A 339 1.88 24.31 16.84
N PRO A 340 1.03 25.36 16.95
CA PRO A 340 1.47 26.73 16.80
C PRO A 340 2.66 27.10 17.67
N ASP A 341 2.62 26.69 18.95
CA ASP A 341 3.73 26.97 19.90
C ASP A 341 5.03 26.25 19.47
N LYS A 342 4.93 25.01 18.98
CA LYS A 342 6.08 24.24 18.46
C LYS A 342 6.64 24.85 17.19
N LEU A 343 5.80 25.49 16.38
CA LEU A 343 6.16 26.12 15.11
C LEU A 343 6.57 27.60 15.26
N GLY A 344 6.34 28.20 16.44
CA GLY A 344 6.59 29.62 16.65
C GLY A 344 5.70 30.55 15.84
N ILE A 345 4.45 30.13 15.54
CA ILE A 345 3.47 30.89 14.74
C ILE A 345 2.13 30.97 15.49
N THR A 346 1.24 31.84 15.02
CA THR A 346 -0.13 31.92 15.57
C THR A 346 -1.03 30.79 15.05
N TRP A 347 -2.13 30.52 15.77
CA TRP A 347 -3.16 29.58 15.29
C TRP A 347 -3.71 29.97 13.91
N ASN A 348 -3.96 31.26 13.69
CA ASN A 348 -4.44 31.74 12.39
C ASN A 348 -3.42 31.47 11.28
N ASN A 349 -2.12 31.65 11.55
CA ASN A 349 -1.08 31.36 10.57
C ASN A 349 -1.04 29.85 10.24
N LEU A 350 -1.24 28.97 11.23
CA LEU A 350 -1.34 27.53 10.97
C LEU A 350 -2.55 27.21 10.08
N MET A 351 -3.74 27.74 10.41
CA MET A 351 -4.94 27.58 9.59
C MET A 351 -4.78 28.09 8.16
N ASP A 352 -4.08 29.22 8.01
CA ASP A 352 -3.83 29.85 6.70
C ASP A 352 -2.91 29.02 5.79
N LEU A 353 -2.16 28.09 6.32
CA LEU A 353 -1.42 27.13 5.50
C LEU A 353 -2.35 26.19 4.72
N GLY A 354 -3.53 25.88 5.28
CA GLY A 354 -4.54 25.02 4.63
C GLY A 354 -5.68 25.79 3.94
N ARG A 355 -5.67 27.14 3.93
CA ARG A 355 -6.71 27.96 3.29
C ARG A 355 -6.25 28.48 1.92
N HIS A 356 -7.14 28.51 0.93
CA HIS A 356 -6.88 29.15 -0.36
C HIS A 356 -6.70 30.65 -0.18
N ASN A 357 -7.53 31.27 0.67
CA ASN A 357 -7.49 32.69 0.99
C ASN A 357 -7.01 32.87 2.42
N PRO A 358 -5.70 33.17 2.66
CA PRO A 358 -5.21 33.47 3.99
C PRO A 358 -6.02 34.59 4.65
N GLY A 359 -6.39 34.40 5.93
CA GLY A 359 -7.23 35.33 6.70
C GLY A 359 -8.74 35.10 6.56
N ASP A 360 -9.22 34.30 5.63
CA ASP A 360 -10.63 33.93 5.53
C ASP A 360 -10.99 32.84 6.56
N LYS A 361 -11.61 33.27 7.66
CA LYS A 361 -12.05 32.37 8.73
C LYS A 361 -13.25 31.48 8.35
N GLY A 362 -13.89 31.74 7.23
CA GLY A 362 -14.94 30.88 6.69
C GLY A 362 -14.41 29.64 5.99
N GLU A 363 -13.12 29.65 5.57
CA GLU A 363 -12.51 28.50 4.93
C GLU A 363 -12.02 27.47 5.95
N ARG A 364 -12.30 26.19 5.65
CA ARG A 364 -11.79 25.03 6.37
C ARG A 364 -10.30 24.80 6.05
N PHE A 365 -9.61 24.02 6.86
CA PHE A 365 -8.26 23.56 6.56
C PHE A 365 -8.31 22.46 5.49
N CYS A 366 -7.73 22.72 4.33
CA CYS A 366 -7.64 21.76 3.21
C CYS A 366 -6.24 21.15 3.18
N MET A 367 -6.18 19.81 3.25
CA MET A 367 -4.92 19.08 3.25
C MET A 367 -4.14 19.24 1.95
N SER A 368 -4.82 19.28 0.81
CA SER A 368 -4.19 19.47 -0.50
C SER A 368 -3.63 20.88 -0.69
N VAL A 369 -4.31 21.91 -0.16
CA VAL A 369 -3.77 23.27 -0.13
C VAL A 369 -2.51 23.35 0.73
N PHE A 370 -2.54 22.70 1.89
CA PHE A 370 -1.38 22.60 2.77
C PHE A 370 -0.23 21.86 2.07
N ALA A 371 -0.50 20.73 1.41
CA ALA A 371 0.49 19.99 0.63
C ALA A 371 1.13 20.86 -0.47
N CYS A 372 0.32 21.60 -1.25
CA CYS A 372 0.81 22.52 -2.27
C CYS A 372 1.71 23.62 -1.69
N LYS A 373 1.33 24.21 -0.56
CA LYS A 373 2.10 25.30 0.06
C LYS A 373 3.41 24.84 0.70
N THR A 374 3.49 23.57 1.06
CA THR A 374 4.66 22.98 1.74
C THR A 374 5.51 22.08 0.85
N SER A 375 5.21 22.02 -0.45
CA SER A 375 5.99 21.28 -1.44
C SER A 375 6.47 22.20 -2.54
N GLN A 376 7.72 22.02 -2.96
CA GLN A 376 8.26 22.77 -4.11
C GLN A 376 7.73 22.16 -5.40
N GLU A 377 7.72 20.84 -5.49
CA GLU A 377 7.24 20.12 -6.66
C GLU A 377 5.83 19.60 -6.41
N VAL A 378 4.91 19.91 -7.33
CA VAL A 378 3.52 19.43 -7.34
C VAL A 378 3.23 18.85 -8.70
N ASN A 379 2.69 17.63 -8.77
CA ASN A 379 2.32 17.03 -10.04
C ASN A 379 0.96 16.36 -10.02
N GLY A 380 0.23 16.48 -11.15
CA GLY A 380 -0.88 15.60 -11.48
C GLY A 380 -0.39 14.30 -12.13
N VAL A 381 -1.30 13.35 -12.32
CA VAL A 381 -0.99 11.98 -12.76
C VAL A 381 -1.21 11.74 -14.27
N SER A 382 -1.43 12.79 -15.03
CA SER A 382 -1.47 12.81 -16.49
C SER A 382 -1.44 14.26 -17.02
N LEU A 383 -1.18 14.43 -18.31
CA LEU A 383 -1.22 15.76 -18.94
C LEU A 383 -2.59 16.45 -18.76
N LEU A 384 -3.70 15.73 -18.96
CA LEU A 384 -5.04 16.26 -18.74
C LEU A 384 -5.25 16.64 -17.26
N HIS A 385 -4.81 15.77 -16.34
CA HIS A 385 -4.96 16.02 -14.91
C HIS A 385 -4.11 17.21 -14.44
N LYS A 386 -2.94 17.46 -15.06
CA LYS A 386 -2.18 18.70 -14.84
C LYS A 386 -3.06 19.93 -15.05
N THR A 387 -3.72 20.03 -16.23
CA THR A 387 -4.58 21.19 -16.56
C THR A 387 -5.69 21.36 -15.53
N VAL A 388 -6.38 20.28 -15.19
CA VAL A 388 -7.45 20.31 -14.16
C VAL A 388 -6.89 20.76 -12.81
N SER A 389 -5.73 20.24 -12.41
CA SER A 389 -5.10 20.59 -11.13
C SER A 389 -4.58 22.05 -11.12
N GLN A 390 -4.07 22.54 -12.25
CA GLN A 390 -3.67 23.93 -12.40
C GLN A 390 -4.83 24.89 -12.16
N GLU A 391 -5.99 24.60 -12.75
CA GLU A 391 -7.22 25.38 -12.53
C GLU A 391 -7.70 25.28 -11.07
N MET A 392 -7.70 24.07 -10.51
CA MET A 392 -8.19 23.81 -9.17
C MET A 392 -7.38 24.52 -8.09
N PHE A 393 -6.05 24.57 -8.25
CA PHE A 393 -5.14 25.19 -7.29
C PHE A 393 -4.75 26.63 -7.64
N ALA A 394 -5.27 27.21 -8.73
CA ALA A 394 -4.99 28.60 -9.11
C ALA A 394 -5.19 29.62 -7.96
N PRO A 395 -6.19 29.49 -7.06
CA PRO A 395 -6.35 30.42 -5.94
C PRO A 395 -5.17 30.46 -4.96
N ILE A 396 -4.31 29.45 -4.94
CA ILE A 396 -3.11 29.41 -4.07
C ILE A 396 -2.06 30.39 -4.56
N TRP A 397 -1.88 30.51 -5.89
CA TRP A 397 -0.85 31.34 -6.52
C TRP A 397 -1.50 32.58 -7.16
N LYS A 398 -1.93 33.51 -6.31
CA LYS A 398 -2.57 34.77 -6.77
C LYS A 398 -1.61 35.58 -7.64
N GLY A 399 -2.11 36.05 -8.76
CA GLY A 399 -1.35 36.86 -9.72
C GLY A 399 -0.70 36.07 -10.86
N TYR A 400 -0.85 34.73 -10.86
CA TYR A 400 -0.46 33.87 -11.96
C TYR A 400 -1.70 33.35 -12.69
N PHE A 401 -1.58 33.14 -14.00
CA PHE A 401 -2.56 32.37 -14.73
C PHE A 401 -2.45 30.89 -14.32
N PRO A 402 -3.53 30.08 -14.42
CA PRO A 402 -3.49 28.67 -14.05
C PRO A 402 -2.35 27.88 -14.70
N GLU A 403 -2.08 28.13 -15.97
CA GLU A 403 -1.00 27.49 -16.75
C GLU A 403 0.41 27.87 -16.33
N GLU A 404 0.57 28.97 -15.58
CA GLU A 404 1.84 29.45 -15.07
C GLU A 404 2.19 28.92 -13.68
N ASN A 405 1.23 28.30 -12.98
CA ASN A 405 1.48 27.77 -11.65
C ASN A 405 2.39 26.52 -11.69
N HIS A 406 2.96 26.17 -10.53
CA HIS A 406 3.99 25.13 -10.42
C HIS A 406 3.48 23.69 -10.52
N VAL A 407 2.24 23.46 -10.97
CA VAL A 407 1.72 22.08 -11.11
C VAL A 407 2.19 21.47 -12.41
N GLY A 408 3.08 20.49 -12.31
CA GLY A 408 3.54 19.66 -13.41
C GLY A 408 2.67 18.40 -13.60
N TYR A 409 3.20 17.42 -14.33
CA TYR A 409 2.59 16.10 -14.42
C TYR A 409 3.63 15.01 -14.62
N VAL A 410 3.30 13.84 -14.09
CA VAL A 410 3.96 12.58 -14.40
C VAL A 410 2.84 11.58 -14.73
N THR A 411 2.82 11.06 -15.95
CA THR A 411 1.79 10.09 -16.32
C THR A 411 1.95 8.81 -15.52
N ASN A 412 0.84 8.29 -14.97
CA ASN A 412 0.87 7.03 -14.25
C ASN A 412 1.39 5.92 -15.14
N GLY A 413 2.31 5.13 -14.58
CA GLY A 413 2.79 3.88 -15.17
C GLY A 413 2.21 2.67 -14.45
N VAL A 414 2.59 1.51 -14.92
CA VAL A 414 2.30 0.22 -14.30
C VAL A 414 3.59 -0.56 -14.14
N HIS A 415 3.67 -1.40 -13.12
CA HIS A 415 4.78 -2.33 -12.97
C HIS A 415 4.60 -3.49 -13.95
N PHE A 416 5.37 -3.49 -15.04
CA PHE A 416 5.20 -4.43 -16.15
C PHE A 416 5.19 -5.90 -15.72
N PRO A 417 6.13 -6.41 -14.89
CA PRO A 417 6.13 -7.82 -14.49
C PRO A 417 4.91 -8.24 -13.66
N THR A 418 4.24 -7.32 -12.97
CA THR A 418 3.01 -7.62 -12.22
C THR A 418 1.81 -7.85 -13.14
N TRP A 419 1.68 -7.06 -14.22
CA TRP A 419 0.47 -6.99 -15.03
C TRP A 419 0.58 -7.71 -16.36
N CYS A 420 1.81 -7.95 -16.86
CA CYS A 420 2.02 -8.68 -18.08
C CYS A 420 1.86 -10.19 -17.84
N ALA A 421 0.96 -10.81 -18.60
CA ALA A 421 0.83 -12.27 -18.54
C ALA A 421 2.06 -12.94 -19.20
N THR A 422 2.46 -14.09 -18.67
CA THR A 422 3.62 -14.87 -19.14
C THR A 422 3.57 -15.13 -20.64
N GLU A 423 2.37 -15.32 -21.24
CA GLU A 423 2.22 -15.52 -22.68
C GLU A 423 2.58 -14.27 -23.49
N TRP A 424 2.22 -13.07 -22.99
CA TRP A 424 2.60 -11.81 -23.61
C TRP A 424 4.07 -11.52 -23.40
N GLU A 425 4.58 -11.73 -22.20
CA GLU A 425 5.99 -11.55 -21.89
C GLU A 425 6.86 -12.41 -22.81
N LYS A 426 6.48 -13.68 -23.02
CA LYS A 426 7.16 -14.57 -23.96
C LYS A 426 7.13 -14.04 -25.38
N LEU A 427 5.95 -13.61 -25.87
CA LEU A 427 5.81 -13.05 -27.21
C LEU A 427 6.71 -11.83 -27.41
N PHE A 428 6.80 -10.96 -26.41
CA PHE A 428 7.65 -9.78 -26.46
C PHE A 428 9.14 -10.14 -26.40
N LYS A 429 9.55 -11.06 -25.54
CA LYS A 429 10.94 -11.54 -25.45
C LYS A 429 11.41 -12.19 -26.75
N ASP A 430 10.52 -12.88 -27.45
CA ASP A 430 10.86 -13.55 -28.73
C ASP A 430 10.98 -12.56 -29.89
N ASN A 431 10.38 -11.36 -29.81
CA ASN A 431 10.27 -10.42 -30.93
C ASN A 431 10.89 -9.04 -30.68
N PHE A 432 11.13 -8.66 -29.41
CA PHE A 432 11.67 -7.35 -29.04
C PHE A 432 13.15 -7.46 -28.64
N ASP A 433 13.84 -6.33 -28.61
CA ASP A 433 15.21 -6.24 -28.11
C ASP A 433 15.27 -6.63 -26.61
N GLU A 434 16.37 -7.25 -26.18
CA GLU A 434 16.57 -7.70 -24.80
C GLU A 434 16.44 -6.56 -23.77
N SER A 435 16.72 -5.32 -24.16
CA SER A 435 16.58 -4.15 -23.30
C SER A 435 15.13 -3.88 -22.88
N PHE A 436 14.13 -4.40 -23.62
CA PHE A 436 12.71 -4.25 -23.31
C PHE A 436 12.34 -4.72 -21.90
N ILE A 437 12.97 -5.78 -21.43
CA ILE A 437 12.68 -6.35 -20.09
C ILE A 437 13.05 -5.35 -18.97
N HIS A 438 14.04 -4.50 -19.23
CA HIS A 438 14.58 -3.54 -18.28
C HIS A 438 14.06 -2.11 -18.47
N ASP A 439 13.60 -1.78 -19.69
CA ASP A 439 13.12 -0.44 -20.03
C ASP A 439 11.97 -0.48 -21.04
N GLN A 440 10.73 -0.53 -20.56
CA GLN A 440 9.53 -0.46 -21.37
C GLN A 440 9.15 0.98 -21.79
N SER A 441 9.87 2.00 -21.30
CA SER A 441 9.59 3.41 -21.62
C SER A 441 10.04 3.82 -23.01
N ASN A 442 10.92 3.04 -23.64
CA ASN A 442 11.45 3.30 -24.96
C ASN A 442 10.41 3.00 -26.06
N GLN A 443 9.74 4.05 -26.54
CA GLN A 443 8.70 3.92 -27.57
C GLN A 443 9.14 3.19 -28.85
N LYS A 444 10.42 3.30 -29.24
CA LYS A 444 10.92 2.65 -30.45
C LYS A 444 10.93 1.12 -30.34
N ILE A 445 11.11 0.58 -29.15
CA ILE A 445 11.08 -0.89 -28.96
C ILE A 445 9.67 -1.41 -29.23
N TRP A 446 8.62 -0.64 -28.88
CA TRP A 446 7.24 -1.02 -29.14
C TRP A 446 6.86 -1.04 -30.62
N GLU A 447 7.59 -0.35 -31.50
CA GLU A 447 7.37 -0.41 -32.95
C GLU A 447 7.53 -1.83 -33.49
N ALA A 448 8.34 -2.67 -32.84
CA ALA A 448 8.50 -4.08 -33.22
C ALA A 448 7.19 -4.90 -33.14
N VAL A 449 6.15 -4.39 -32.45
CA VAL A 449 4.84 -5.06 -32.43
C VAL A 449 4.21 -5.17 -33.82
N TYR A 450 4.53 -4.23 -34.73
CA TYR A 450 4.00 -4.24 -36.10
C TYR A 450 4.63 -5.32 -36.99
N ASP A 451 5.75 -5.90 -36.59
CA ASP A 451 6.43 -6.98 -37.30
C ASP A 451 5.97 -8.36 -36.82
N ILE A 452 5.19 -8.43 -35.70
CA ILE A 452 4.64 -9.68 -35.20
C ILE A 452 3.42 -10.07 -36.05
N PRO A 453 3.33 -11.34 -36.55
CA PRO A 453 2.17 -11.78 -37.28
C PRO A 453 0.85 -11.63 -36.45
N ASP A 454 -0.19 -11.08 -37.08
CA ASP A 454 -1.50 -10.89 -36.44
C ASP A 454 -2.05 -12.17 -35.82
N GLU A 455 -1.78 -13.34 -36.46
CA GLU A 455 -2.22 -14.65 -35.94
C GLU A 455 -1.56 -14.99 -34.59
N GLU A 456 -0.29 -14.66 -34.38
CA GLU A 456 0.41 -14.91 -33.13
C GLU A 456 -0.15 -14.02 -32.00
N ILE A 457 -0.37 -12.74 -32.28
CA ILE A 457 -1.00 -11.79 -31.37
C ILE A 457 -2.39 -12.29 -30.99
N TRP A 458 -3.19 -12.69 -32.00
CA TRP A 458 -4.55 -13.16 -31.76
C TRP A 458 -4.61 -14.46 -30.96
N ASN A 459 -3.76 -15.43 -31.28
CA ASN A 459 -3.69 -16.71 -30.58
C ASN A 459 -3.26 -16.53 -29.12
N THR A 460 -2.31 -15.63 -28.84
CA THR A 460 -1.91 -15.28 -27.47
C THR A 460 -3.08 -14.70 -26.71
N ARG A 461 -3.83 -13.77 -27.30
CA ARG A 461 -5.03 -13.19 -26.71
C ARG A 461 -6.12 -14.24 -26.45
N LEU A 462 -6.34 -15.18 -27.38
CA LEU A 462 -7.31 -16.26 -27.22
C LEU A 462 -6.96 -17.18 -26.05
N LYS A 463 -5.67 -17.54 -25.89
CA LYS A 463 -5.20 -18.34 -24.74
C LYS A 463 -5.56 -17.66 -23.42
N LEU A 464 -5.25 -16.36 -23.27
CA LEU A 464 -5.56 -15.59 -22.08
C LEU A 464 -7.08 -15.45 -21.82
N LYS A 465 -7.84 -15.23 -22.90
CA LYS A 465 -9.31 -15.20 -22.82
C LYS A 465 -9.88 -16.53 -22.33
N THR A 466 -9.35 -17.64 -22.79
CA THR A 466 -9.75 -18.99 -22.35
C THR A 466 -9.46 -19.16 -20.85
N LYS A 467 -8.24 -18.81 -20.40
CA LYS A 467 -7.88 -18.83 -18.98
C LYS A 467 -8.86 -18.01 -18.11
N LEU A 468 -9.21 -16.80 -18.56
CA LEU A 468 -10.19 -15.96 -17.86
C LEU A 468 -11.57 -16.61 -17.76
N ILE A 469 -12.07 -17.16 -18.87
CA ILE A 469 -13.37 -17.83 -18.89
C ILE A 469 -13.37 -19.05 -17.96
N ASP A 470 -12.31 -19.85 -17.97
CA ASP A 470 -12.19 -21.02 -17.11
C ASP A 470 -12.09 -20.62 -15.62
N TYR A 471 -11.39 -19.54 -15.32
CA TYR A 471 -11.36 -18.95 -13.98
C TYR A 471 -12.77 -18.52 -13.52
N ILE A 472 -13.50 -17.77 -14.36
CA ILE A 472 -14.88 -17.33 -14.07
C ILE A 472 -15.78 -18.53 -13.78
N LYS A 473 -15.73 -19.58 -14.64
CA LYS A 473 -16.53 -20.78 -14.45
C LYS A 473 -16.26 -21.47 -13.11
N ARG A 474 -14.96 -21.67 -12.78
CA ARG A 474 -14.57 -22.27 -11.50
C ARG A 474 -15.01 -21.44 -10.31
N LYS A 475 -14.81 -20.12 -10.37
CA LYS A 475 -15.20 -19.19 -9.30
C LYS A 475 -16.73 -19.21 -9.10
N CYS A 476 -17.50 -19.07 -10.15
CA CYS A 476 -18.97 -19.13 -10.07
C CYS A 476 -19.46 -20.46 -9.49
N SER A 477 -18.87 -21.59 -9.90
CA SER A 477 -19.22 -22.91 -9.34
C SER A 477 -18.90 -23.01 -7.85
N LYS A 478 -17.74 -22.50 -7.43
CA LYS A 478 -17.28 -22.50 -6.03
C LYS A 478 -18.16 -21.60 -5.16
N ASP A 479 -18.46 -20.40 -5.65
CA ASP A 479 -19.29 -19.43 -4.93
C ASP A 479 -20.74 -19.94 -4.81
N TRP A 480 -21.29 -20.59 -5.84
CA TRP A 480 -22.59 -21.23 -5.79
C TRP A 480 -22.65 -22.35 -4.75
N LEU A 481 -21.63 -23.22 -4.70
CA LEU A 481 -21.55 -24.31 -3.71
C LEU A 481 -21.43 -23.77 -2.28
N ARG A 482 -20.71 -22.64 -2.08
CA ARG A 482 -20.55 -22.01 -0.77
C ARG A 482 -21.82 -21.32 -0.27
N SER A 483 -22.58 -20.71 -1.18
CA SER A 483 -23.74 -19.90 -0.81
C SER A 483 -25.00 -20.71 -0.61
N GLN A 484 -25.04 -22.03 -0.99
CA GLN A 484 -26.23 -22.85 -1.03
C GLN A 484 -27.43 -22.12 -1.67
N ILE A 485 -27.15 -21.34 -2.69
CA ILE A 485 -28.15 -20.53 -3.39
C ILE A 485 -29.16 -21.44 -4.04
N ASP A 486 -30.44 -21.00 -4.05
CA ASP A 486 -31.60 -21.60 -4.65
C ASP A 486 -31.27 -22.40 -5.93
N PRO A 487 -31.56 -23.68 -5.96
CA PRO A 487 -31.34 -24.54 -7.14
C PRO A 487 -32.02 -24.04 -8.43
N SER A 488 -32.91 -23.05 -8.35
CA SER A 488 -33.52 -22.39 -9.52
C SER A 488 -32.57 -21.49 -10.31
N LEU A 489 -31.47 -21.05 -9.72
CA LEU A 489 -30.37 -20.33 -10.44
C LEU A 489 -29.44 -21.39 -11.05
N SER A 490 -29.85 -21.96 -12.17
CA SER A 490 -29.04 -22.92 -12.91
C SER A 490 -27.69 -22.30 -13.32
N LEU A 491 -26.58 -23.00 -13.03
CA LEU A 491 -25.24 -22.69 -13.53
C LEU A 491 -25.19 -22.46 -15.05
N ILE A 492 -26.15 -22.97 -15.79
CA ILE A 492 -26.30 -22.78 -17.24
C ILE A 492 -26.51 -21.30 -17.59
N HIS A 493 -27.24 -20.55 -16.76
CA HIS A 493 -27.49 -19.12 -16.99
C HIS A 493 -26.28 -18.23 -16.68
N ILE A 494 -25.37 -18.73 -15.84
CA ILE A 494 -24.10 -18.01 -15.49
C ILE A 494 -22.99 -18.34 -16.49
N SER A 495 -23.04 -19.54 -17.08
CA SER A 495 -21.97 -20.07 -17.94
C SER A 495 -22.18 -19.90 -19.45
N GLU A 496 -23.39 -19.52 -19.91
CA GLU A 496 -23.57 -19.17 -21.32
C GLU A 496 -22.90 -17.82 -21.59
N PRO A 497 -21.89 -17.78 -22.48
CA PRO A 497 -21.37 -16.50 -22.93
C PRO A 497 -22.53 -15.78 -23.62
N THR A 498 -22.96 -14.64 -23.04
CA THR A 498 -23.82 -13.72 -23.77
C THR A 498 -23.18 -13.49 -25.13
N ARG A 499 -23.86 -13.90 -26.20
CA ARG A 499 -23.43 -13.59 -27.57
C ARG A 499 -23.08 -12.10 -27.61
N PRO A 500 -21.93 -11.72 -28.13
CA PRO A 500 -21.62 -10.32 -28.29
C PRO A 500 -22.75 -9.69 -29.10
N ARG A 501 -23.56 -8.85 -28.47
CA ARG A 501 -24.41 -7.95 -29.23
C ARG A 501 -23.44 -7.07 -29.98
N LEU A 502 -23.42 -7.21 -31.28
CA LEU A 502 -22.80 -6.26 -32.17
C LEU A 502 -23.37 -4.89 -31.81
N ILE A 503 -22.53 -4.06 -31.19
CA ILE A 503 -22.80 -2.64 -31.06
C ILE A 503 -22.54 -2.09 -32.46
N SER A 504 -23.62 -1.78 -33.17
CA SER A 504 -23.62 -1.04 -34.43
C SER A 504 -23.25 0.40 -34.16
#